data_8018bb8c88c9ebc2aa72db87d6c1f3e4
#
_entry.id   8018bb8c88c9ebc2aa72db87d6c1f3e4
#
_cell.length_a   1.000
_cell.length_b   1.000
_cell.length_c   1.000
_cell.angle_alpha   90.00
_cell.angle_beta   90.00
_cell.angle_gamma   90.00
#
_symmetry.space_group_name_H-M   'P 1'
#
loop_
_entity.id
_entity.type
_entity.pdbx_description
1 polymer ?
#
loop_
_entity_poly.entity_id
_entity_poly.type
_entity_poly.pdbx_seq_one_letter_code
_entity_poly.pdbx_strand_id
1 'polypeptide(L)'
;MNNPDRRFHVAVVGATGAVGETMLAILAERNFPIATLSLLASSRSAGGEIDFQGDKIKVQDLADFDPTGVDIALFSAGGSVSKEFGPKFAAAGAVVIDNSSAFRYEDDVPLVVSEVNPEALKHRPRGIIANPNCSTMQMLVALAPLHRQYGIVRINVATYQSVSGGGRSALEELGKQTGQLLSFQQIDPQRFPVQIAFNLIPHIDDFLDNGFTKEEMKLVWETRKILGDDSILVNPTAVRVPVFYGHSEAVTIETRDKVTPEAARELLSRSPGVEVVDTHEAGGYPTPVTHASGNDAVYVGRIREDLSHPRGLNLWIVSDNIRKGAALNAVQLAELVAAEG
;
A
#
# COMPACT_ATOMS: atom_id res chain seq x y z
N MET A 1 13.86 28.65 -2.78
CA MET A 1 12.73 29.30 -2.09
C MET A 1 11.48 28.61 -2.57
N ASN A 2 10.79 27.89 -1.67
CA ASN A 2 9.54 27.20 -2.03
C ASN A 2 8.52 28.24 -2.46
N ASN A 3 8.01 28.13 -3.68
CA ASN A 3 6.91 28.98 -4.15
C ASN A 3 5.59 28.35 -3.67
N PRO A 4 4.90 28.89 -2.65
CA PRO A 4 3.66 28.30 -2.12
C PRO A 4 2.51 28.30 -3.15
N ASP A 5 2.63 29.07 -4.23
CA ASP A 5 1.63 29.16 -5.30
C ASP A 5 1.94 28.24 -6.49
N ARG A 6 3.01 27.45 -6.42
CA ARG A 6 3.35 26.53 -7.51
C ARG A 6 2.28 25.45 -7.64
N ARG A 7 1.78 25.29 -8.85
CA ARG A 7 0.86 24.21 -9.24
C ARG A 7 1.53 23.27 -10.22
N PHE A 8 1.14 22.01 -10.22
CA PHE A 8 1.80 20.94 -10.93
C PHE A 8 0.92 20.36 -12.03
N HIS A 9 1.54 19.93 -13.12
CA HIS A 9 0.92 19.03 -14.08
C HIS A 9 1.06 17.61 -13.54
N VAL A 10 -0.06 17.01 -13.11
CA VAL A 10 -0.13 15.65 -12.57
C VAL A 10 -0.71 14.71 -13.62
N ALA A 11 -0.04 13.58 -13.86
CA ALA A 11 -0.58 12.50 -14.66
C ALA A 11 -0.92 11.30 -13.78
N VAL A 12 -2.11 10.71 -13.95
CA VAL A 12 -2.52 9.47 -13.28
C VAL A 12 -2.63 8.35 -14.31
N VAL A 13 -1.69 7.41 -14.29
CA VAL A 13 -1.63 6.27 -15.19
C VAL A 13 -2.33 5.07 -14.56
N GLY A 14 -3.38 4.57 -15.22
CA GLY A 14 -4.32 3.60 -14.68
C GLY A 14 -5.48 4.27 -13.93
N ALA A 15 -5.88 5.47 -14.36
CA ALA A 15 -6.90 6.30 -13.71
C ALA A 15 -8.27 5.64 -13.54
N THR A 16 -8.61 4.65 -14.38
CA THR A 16 -9.88 3.90 -14.34
C THR A 16 -9.84 2.66 -13.44
N GLY A 17 -8.72 2.37 -12.82
CA GLY A 17 -8.56 1.28 -11.85
C GLY A 17 -8.91 1.71 -10.43
N ALA A 18 -9.20 0.74 -9.53
CA ALA A 18 -9.59 1.05 -8.15
C ALA A 18 -8.56 1.94 -7.41
N VAL A 19 -7.27 1.69 -7.58
CA VAL A 19 -6.20 2.52 -6.99
C VAL A 19 -6.14 3.90 -7.66
N GLY A 20 -6.27 3.97 -9.00
CA GLY A 20 -6.29 5.25 -9.72
C GLY A 20 -7.47 6.14 -9.33
N GLU A 21 -8.69 5.57 -9.25
CA GLU A 21 -9.89 6.27 -8.75
C GLU A 21 -9.68 6.79 -7.32
N THR A 22 -9.06 5.98 -6.45
CA THR A 22 -8.75 6.38 -5.07
C THR A 22 -7.66 7.46 -5.02
N MET A 23 -6.64 7.41 -5.89
CA MET A 23 -5.65 8.50 -6.00
C MET A 23 -6.32 9.83 -6.34
N LEU A 24 -7.25 9.84 -7.29
CA LEU A 24 -7.98 11.03 -7.67
C LEU A 24 -8.81 11.59 -6.49
N ALA A 25 -9.51 10.71 -5.79
CA ALA A 25 -10.26 11.10 -4.60
C ALA A 25 -9.34 11.73 -3.53
N ILE A 26 -8.20 11.11 -3.24
CA ILE A 26 -7.24 11.61 -2.24
C ILE A 26 -6.56 12.91 -2.69
N LEU A 27 -6.21 13.06 -3.96
CA LEU A 27 -5.69 14.33 -4.50
C LEU A 27 -6.68 15.48 -4.28
N ALA A 28 -7.98 15.22 -4.47
CA ALA A 28 -9.04 16.18 -4.21
C ALA A 28 -9.24 16.46 -2.71
N GLU A 29 -9.34 15.41 -1.89
CA GLU A 29 -9.50 15.51 -0.42
C GLU A 29 -8.37 16.32 0.22
N ARG A 30 -7.13 16.14 -0.26
CA ARG A 30 -5.93 16.79 0.25
C ARG A 30 -5.62 18.13 -0.41
N ASN A 31 -6.47 18.58 -1.35
CA ASN A 31 -6.27 19.82 -2.09
C ASN A 31 -4.89 19.92 -2.72
N PHE A 32 -4.41 18.83 -3.35
CA PHE A 32 -3.12 18.82 -4.01
C PHE A 32 -3.06 19.94 -5.07
N PRO A 33 -1.96 20.73 -5.16
CA PRO A 33 -1.89 21.91 -6.02
C PRO A 33 -1.74 21.52 -7.52
N ILE A 34 -2.85 21.18 -8.18
CA ILE A 34 -2.91 20.76 -9.58
C ILE A 34 -3.15 21.96 -10.49
N ALA A 35 -2.26 22.18 -11.46
CA ALA A 35 -2.48 23.10 -12.58
C ALA A 35 -3.17 22.42 -13.76
N THR A 36 -2.72 21.19 -14.07
CA THR A 36 -3.26 20.35 -15.15
C THR A 36 -3.33 18.90 -14.66
N LEU A 37 -4.43 18.22 -14.95
CA LEU A 37 -4.59 16.79 -14.63
C LEU A 37 -4.77 15.99 -15.91
N SER A 38 -3.86 15.04 -16.16
CA SER A 38 -3.94 14.09 -17.27
C SER A 38 -4.34 12.71 -16.74
N LEU A 39 -5.46 12.18 -17.24
CA LEU A 39 -5.96 10.86 -16.89
C LEU A 39 -5.63 9.89 -18.00
N LEU A 40 -4.85 8.85 -17.68
CA LEU A 40 -4.30 7.93 -18.68
C LEU A 40 -4.73 6.49 -18.38
N ALA A 41 -5.12 5.77 -19.41
CA ALA A 41 -5.48 4.38 -19.35
C ALA A 41 -5.11 3.65 -20.65
N SER A 42 -5.35 2.35 -20.73
CA SER A 42 -5.21 1.60 -22.00
C SER A 42 -6.28 2.03 -23.01
N SER A 43 -6.05 1.75 -24.29
CA SER A 43 -6.99 2.01 -25.38
C SER A 43 -8.41 1.48 -25.12
N ARG A 44 -8.55 0.40 -24.35
CA ARG A 44 -9.87 -0.16 -23.99
C ARG A 44 -10.69 0.75 -23.05
N SER A 45 -10.03 1.58 -22.27
CA SER A 45 -10.64 2.47 -21.28
C SER A 45 -10.52 3.96 -21.67
N ALA A 46 -9.74 4.27 -22.69
CA ALA A 46 -9.60 5.62 -23.23
C ALA A 46 -10.92 6.09 -23.88
N GLY A 47 -11.11 7.41 -23.90
CA GLY A 47 -12.31 8.07 -24.44
C GLY A 47 -13.45 8.27 -23.45
N GLY A 48 -13.43 7.59 -22.28
CA GLY A 48 -14.33 7.86 -21.17
C GLY A 48 -14.01 9.18 -20.46
N GLU A 49 -14.88 9.60 -19.57
CA GLU A 49 -14.69 10.79 -18.73
C GLU A 49 -14.75 10.40 -17.25
N ILE A 50 -13.94 11.06 -16.44
CA ILE A 50 -13.97 10.95 -14.97
C ILE A 50 -14.24 12.34 -14.40
N ASP A 51 -15.16 12.44 -13.45
CA ASP A 51 -15.40 13.67 -12.70
C ASP A 51 -14.30 13.89 -11.66
N PHE A 52 -13.67 15.06 -11.71
CA PHE A 52 -12.69 15.50 -10.72
C PHE A 52 -13.06 16.91 -10.26
N GLN A 53 -13.52 17.05 -9.03
CA GLN A 53 -13.94 18.32 -8.42
C GLN A 53 -15.02 19.09 -9.24
N GLY A 54 -15.89 18.36 -9.94
CA GLY A 54 -16.96 18.92 -10.75
C GLY A 54 -16.61 19.15 -12.24
N ASP A 55 -15.33 18.97 -12.60
CA ASP A 55 -14.88 19.02 -13.97
C ASP A 55 -14.80 17.62 -14.60
N LYS A 56 -15.37 17.43 -15.79
CA LYS A 56 -15.26 16.19 -16.55
C LYS A 56 -13.95 16.15 -17.33
N ILE A 57 -13.05 15.27 -16.91
CA ILE A 57 -11.74 15.10 -17.54
C ILE A 57 -11.76 13.85 -18.41
N LYS A 58 -11.41 14.01 -19.67
CA LYS A 58 -11.33 12.90 -20.62
C LYS A 58 -10.14 11.99 -20.32
N VAL A 59 -10.39 10.69 -20.28
CA VAL A 59 -9.33 9.67 -20.20
C VAL A 59 -8.67 9.51 -21.55
N GLN A 60 -7.35 9.69 -21.61
CA GLN A 60 -6.54 9.60 -22.83
C GLN A 60 -5.89 8.21 -22.92
N ASP A 61 -5.56 7.80 -24.14
CA ASP A 61 -4.76 6.59 -24.36
C ASP A 61 -3.30 6.85 -23.95
N LEU A 62 -2.78 6.02 -23.06
CA LEU A 62 -1.41 6.11 -22.58
C LEU A 62 -0.39 5.91 -23.71
N ALA A 63 -0.71 5.08 -24.72
CA ALA A 63 0.20 4.80 -25.83
C ALA A 63 0.47 6.02 -26.73
N ASP A 64 -0.51 6.92 -26.84
CA ASP A 64 -0.45 8.11 -27.68
C ASP A 64 -0.09 9.39 -26.90
N PHE A 65 0.07 9.28 -25.56
CA PHE A 65 0.29 10.46 -24.71
C PHE A 65 1.75 10.92 -24.73
N ASP A 66 1.95 12.21 -24.97
CA ASP A 66 3.26 12.87 -24.82
C ASP A 66 3.45 13.34 -23.36
N PRO A 67 4.42 12.77 -22.60
CA PRO A 67 4.66 13.15 -21.20
C PRO A 67 5.39 14.49 -21.02
N THR A 68 5.71 15.21 -22.10
CA THR A 68 6.39 16.52 -22.01
C THR A 68 5.59 17.51 -21.17
N GLY A 69 6.26 18.10 -20.17
CA GLY A 69 5.66 19.07 -19.26
C GLY A 69 4.86 18.47 -18.10
N VAL A 70 4.83 17.15 -17.95
CA VAL A 70 4.33 16.50 -16.73
C VAL A 70 5.36 16.68 -15.61
N ASP A 71 4.94 17.18 -14.45
CA ASP A 71 5.80 17.32 -13.26
C ASP A 71 5.83 16.04 -12.43
N ILE A 72 4.66 15.45 -12.18
CA ILE A 72 4.50 14.25 -11.32
C ILE A 72 3.58 13.25 -12.03
N ALA A 73 4.02 11.99 -12.08
CA ALA A 73 3.25 10.90 -12.67
C ALA A 73 3.00 9.77 -11.65
N LEU A 74 1.73 9.51 -11.33
CA LEU A 74 1.28 8.47 -10.42
C LEU A 74 0.88 7.23 -11.23
N PHE A 75 1.63 6.13 -11.08
CA PHE A 75 1.43 4.90 -11.84
C PHE A 75 0.70 3.84 -11.01
N SER A 76 -0.41 3.32 -11.53
CA SER A 76 -1.18 2.21 -10.95
C SER A 76 -1.70 1.20 -11.99
N ALA A 77 -1.04 1.11 -13.13
CA ALA A 77 -1.48 0.29 -14.28
C ALA A 77 -0.80 -1.10 -14.38
N GLY A 78 -0.02 -1.49 -13.36
CA GLY A 78 0.68 -2.77 -13.31
C GLY A 78 2.11 -2.74 -13.86
N GLY A 79 2.89 -3.78 -13.52
CA GLY A 79 4.35 -3.78 -13.69
C GLY A 79 4.84 -3.70 -15.14
N SER A 80 4.14 -4.31 -16.10
CA SER A 80 4.52 -4.21 -17.52
C SER A 80 4.39 -2.78 -18.05
N VAL A 81 3.30 -2.10 -17.70
CA VAL A 81 3.06 -0.71 -18.07
C VAL A 81 4.09 0.21 -17.43
N SER A 82 4.37 0.00 -16.13
CA SER A 82 5.36 0.78 -15.41
C SER A 82 6.76 0.64 -16.02
N LYS A 83 7.18 -0.57 -16.37
CA LYS A 83 8.47 -0.83 -17.02
C LYS A 83 8.60 -0.16 -18.38
N GLU A 84 7.51 -0.13 -19.15
CA GLU A 84 7.50 0.47 -20.48
C GLU A 84 7.45 1.99 -20.45
N PHE A 85 6.53 2.56 -19.67
CA PHE A 85 6.22 3.99 -19.71
C PHE A 85 6.90 4.79 -18.60
N GLY A 86 7.17 4.22 -17.42
CA GLY A 86 7.83 4.93 -16.33
C GLY A 86 9.13 5.63 -16.74
N PRO A 87 10.07 4.93 -17.41
CA PRO A 87 11.30 5.57 -17.91
C PRO A 87 11.05 6.67 -18.95
N LYS A 88 9.98 6.58 -19.75
CA LYS A 88 9.64 7.62 -20.76
C LYS A 88 9.19 8.91 -20.06
N PHE A 89 8.34 8.80 -19.02
CA PHE A 89 7.92 9.94 -18.20
C PHE A 89 9.09 10.56 -17.44
N ALA A 90 9.94 9.74 -16.83
CA ALA A 90 11.13 10.23 -16.14
C ALA A 90 12.11 10.93 -17.09
N ALA A 91 12.33 10.40 -18.29
CA ALA A 91 13.17 11.03 -19.32
C ALA A 91 12.59 12.37 -19.83
N ALA A 92 11.26 12.55 -19.80
CA ALA A 92 10.59 13.80 -20.11
C ALA A 92 10.64 14.84 -18.96
N GLY A 93 11.22 14.47 -17.79
CA GLY A 93 11.40 15.35 -16.63
C GLY A 93 10.41 15.14 -15.49
N ALA A 94 9.43 14.24 -15.64
CA ALA A 94 8.49 13.93 -14.58
C ALA A 94 9.13 13.13 -13.44
N VAL A 95 8.71 13.37 -12.19
CA VAL A 95 8.93 12.43 -11.10
C VAL A 95 7.85 11.37 -11.14
N VAL A 96 8.27 10.12 -11.34
CA VAL A 96 7.36 8.96 -11.41
C VAL A 96 7.23 8.31 -10.04
N ILE A 97 6.00 8.11 -9.56
CA ILE A 97 5.69 7.35 -8.35
C ILE A 97 4.93 6.09 -8.75
N ASP A 98 5.59 4.94 -8.64
CA ASP A 98 5.09 3.67 -9.16
C ASP A 98 4.58 2.73 -8.08
N ASN A 99 3.28 2.39 -8.13
CA ASN A 99 2.67 1.43 -7.21
C ASN A 99 2.90 -0.04 -7.58
N SER A 100 3.43 -0.31 -8.74
CA SER A 100 3.72 -1.69 -9.15
C SER A 100 4.97 -2.24 -8.46
N SER A 101 5.24 -3.52 -8.63
CA SER A 101 6.49 -4.13 -8.16
C SER A 101 7.65 -3.98 -9.15
N ALA A 102 7.48 -3.19 -10.22
CA ALA A 102 8.42 -3.13 -11.35
C ALA A 102 9.83 -2.68 -10.96
N PHE A 103 9.92 -1.73 -10.03
CA PHE A 103 11.20 -1.07 -9.68
C PHE A 103 11.58 -1.22 -8.20
N ARG A 104 10.79 -1.93 -7.38
CA ARG A 104 10.99 -2.01 -5.93
C ARG A 104 12.34 -2.56 -5.51
N TYR A 105 12.93 -3.43 -6.33
CA TYR A 105 14.18 -4.15 -6.03
C TYR A 105 15.39 -3.60 -6.77
N GLU A 106 15.21 -2.53 -7.56
CA GLU A 106 16.30 -1.84 -8.24
C GLU A 106 17.05 -0.97 -7.21
N ASP A 107 18.38 -1.08 -7.15
CA ASP A 107 19.21 -0.39 -6.16
C ASP A 107 19.19 1.13 -6.35
N ASP A 108 19.02 1.59 -7.58
CA ASP A 108 18.97 3.00 -7.98
C ASP A 108 17.56 3.59 -7.97
N VAL A 109 16.55 2.86 -7.44
CA VAL A 109 15.20 3.34 -7.23
C VAL A 109 14.84 3.28 -5.75
N PRO A 110 14.54 4.41 -5.09
CA PRO A 110 14.15 4.42 -3.69
C PRO A 110 12.76 3.76 -3.51
N LEU A 111 12.66 2.94 -2.46
CA LEU A 111 11.41 2.32 -2.01
C LEU A 111 10.96 3.03 -0.74
N VAL A 112 9.83 3.77 -0.81
CA VAL A 112 9.55 4.79 0.21
C VAL A 112 8.16 4.65 0.83
N VAL A 113 8.14 4.67 2.16
CA VAL A 113 6.93 4.89 2.99
C VAL A 113 7.06 6.26 3.63
N SER A 114 6.11 7.14 3.40
CA SER A 114 6.20 8.57 3.77
C SER A 114 6.46 8.83 5.27
N GLU A 115 5.98 7.97 6.17
CA GLU A 115 6.20 8.09 7.63
C GLU A 115 7.46 7.35 8.11
N VAL A 116 8.08 6.54 7.23
CA VAL A 116 9.18 5.64 7.64
C VAL A 116 10.53 6.15 7.17
N ASN A 117 10.70 6.37 5.87
CA ASN A 117 11.99 6.72 5.28
C ASN A 117 11.86 7.82 4.20
N PRO A 118 11.20 8.96 4.49
CA PRO A 118 11.00 10.02 3.49
C PRO A 118 12.29 10.61 2.94
N GLU A 119 13.38 10.55 3.71
CA GLU A 119 14.72 11.02 3.28
C GLU A 119 15.26 10.27 2.07
N ALA A 120 14.81 9.03 1.83
CA ALA A 120 15.23 8.24 0.68
C ALA A 120 14.78 8.87 -0.66
N LEU A 121 13.76 9.74 -0.66
CA LEU A 121 13.33 10.51 -1.83
C LEU A 121 14.43 11.37 -2.45
N LYS A 122 15.41 11.82 -1.65
CA LYS A 122 16.51 12.67 -2.11
C LYS A 122 17.44 11.97 -3.10
N HIS A 123 17.46 10.65 -3.07
CA HIS A 123 18.31 9.86 -3.98
C HIS A 123 17.44 9.07 -4.95
N ARG A 124 17.05 9.70 -6.05
CA ARG A 124 16.24 9.11 -7.14
C ARG A 124 16.87 9.36 -8.52
N PRO A 125 18.06 8.82 -8.80
CA PRO A 125 18.79 9.13 -10.04
C PRO A 125 18.05 8.81 -11.31
N ARG A 126 17.06 7.89 -11.26
CA ARG A 126 16.20 7.54 -12.40
C ARG A 126 14.93 8.39 -12.51
N GLY A 127 14.70 9.35 -11.60
CA GLY A 127 13.43 10.10 -11.55
C GLY A 127 12.22 9.23 -11.17
N ILE A 128 12.45 8.00 -10.69
CA ILE A 128 11.41 7.03 -10.32
C ILE A 128 11.49 6.77 -8.82
N ILE A 129 10.34 6.71 -8.17
CA ILE A 129 10.13 6.34 -6.77
C ILE A 129 9.22 5.13 -6.75
N ALA A 130 9.63 4.06 -6.08
CA ALA A 130 8.79 2.87 -5.91
C ALA A 130 7.92 3.00 -4.64
N ASN A 131 6.63 2.74 -4.80
CA ASN A 131 5.67 2.63 -3.72
C ASN A 131 5.61 1.17 -3.25
N PRO A 132 5.77 0.88 -1.94
CA PRO A 132 5.88 -0.49 -1.45
C PRO A 132 4.61 -1.34 -1.59
N ASN A 133 4.73 -2.61 -1.26
CA ASN A 133 3.60 -3.53 -1.09
C ASN A 133 2.68 -3.06 0.05
N CYS A 134 1.37 -3.26 -0.13
CA CYS A 134 0.36 -2.77 0.82
C CYS A 134 0.53 -3.34 2.24
N SER A 135 0.81 -4.65 2.36
CA SER A 135 1.04 -5.28 3.66
C SER A 135 2.36 -4.81 4.28
N THR A 136 3.44 -4.76 3.51
CA THR A 136 4.73 -4.23 4.01
C THR A 136 4.57 -2.80 4.52
N MET A 137 3.82 -1.98 3.80
CA MET A 137 3.64 -0.56 4.13
C MET A 137 2.95 -0.36 5.47
N GLN A 138 1.77 -0.99 5.67
CA GLN A 138 1.04 -0.87 6.93
C GLN A 138 1.83 -1.46 8.12
N MET A 139 2.50 -2.60 7.91
CA MET A 139 3.35 -3.20 8.93
C MET A 139 4.47 -2.23 9.37
N LEU A 140 5.17 -1.62 8.42
CA LEU A 140 6.31 -0.76 8.72
C LEU A 140 5.92 0.60 9.30
N VAL A 141 4.76 1.16 8.97
CA VAL A 141 4.25 2.37 9.65
C VAL A 141 4.11 2.13 11.15
N ALA A 142 3.64 0.94 11.56
CA ALA A 142 3.54 0.57 12.96
C ALA A 142 4.89 0.14 13.57
N LEU A 143 5.73 -0.58 12.82
CA LEU A 143 6.94 -1.18 13.38
C LEU A 143 8.17 -0.28 13.37
N ALA A 144 8.29 0.68 12.45
CA ALA A 144 9.46 1.54 12.35
C ALA A 144 9.74 2.37 13.61
N PRO A 145 8.74 2.96 14.31
CA PRO A 145 8.97 3.62 15.59
C PRO A 145 9.55 2.67 16.65
N LEU A 146 9.02 1.45 16.73
CA LEU A 146 9.51 0.41 17.65
C LEU A 146 10.93 -0.05 17.29
N HIS A 147 11.21 -0.21 15.99
CA HIS A 147 12.56 -0.57 15.52
C HIS A 147 13.59 0.51 15.86
N ARG A 148 13.28 1.78 15.62
CA ARG A 148 14.19 2.89 15.94
C ARG A 148 14.52 2.98 17.43
N GLN A 149 13.56 2.66 18.29
CA GLN A 149 13.74 2.79 19.76
C GLN A 149 14.28 1.52 20.42
N TYR A 150 13.85 0.33 19.99
CA TYR A 150 14.14 -0.94 20.68
C TYR A 150 14.92 -1.95 19.83
N GLY A 151 15.13 -1.68 18.55
CA GLY A 151 15.89 -2.55 17.65
C GLY A 151 15.21 -3.89 17.39
N ILE A 152 14.27 -3.94 16.45
CA ILE A 152 13.62 -5.20 16.03
C ILE A 152 14.68 -6.10 15.39
N VAL A 153 14.77 -7.34 15.83
CA VAL A 153 15.67 -8.38 15.30
C VAL A 153 14.92 -9.44 14.49
N ARG A 154 13.64 -9.68 14.84
CA ARG A 154 12.80 -10.66 14.16
C ARG A 154 11.34 -10.21 14.09
N ILE A 155 10.69 -10.54 12.98
CA ILE A 155 9.28 -10.31 12.72
C ILE A 155 8.67 -11.64 12.26
N ASN A 156 7.67 -12.15 12.99
CA ASN A 156 6.76 -13.17 12.49
C ASN A 156 5.44 -12.48 12.15
N VAL A 157 4.95 -12.66 10.95
CA VAL A 157 3.72 -12.01 10.48
C VAL A 157 2.82 -12.98 9.73
N ALA A 158 1.55 -13.04 10.15
CA ALA A 158 0.49 -13.62 9.34
C ALA A 158 -0.42 -12.50 8.85
N THR A 159 -0.55 -12.35 7.54
CA THR A 159 -1.44 -11.34 6.95
C THR A 159 -2.80 -11.93 6.62
N TYR A 160 -3.86 -11.15 6.81
CA TYR A 160 -5.24 -11.45 6.44
C TYR A 160 -5.68 -10.40 5.43
N GLN A 161 -5.44 -10.71 4.13
CA GLN A 161 -5.57 -9.73 3.07
C GLN A 161 -6.94 -9.78 2.40
N SER A 162 -7.62 -8.64 2.37
CA SER A 162 -8.87 -8.45 1.65
C SER A 162 -8.73 -8.66 0.15
N VAL A 163 -9.83 -9.01 -0.51
CA VAL A 163 -9.85 -9.31 -1.95
C VAL A 163 -9.59 -8.08 -2.83
N SER A 164 -9.80 -6.86 -2.34
CA SER A 164 -9.53 -5.62 -3.09
C SER A 164 -8.08 -5.51 -3.58
N GLY A 165 -7.11 -6.13 -2.86
CA GLY A 165 -5.73 -6.25 -3.32
C GLY A 165 -5.56 -7.03 -4.64
N GLY A 166 -6.52 -7.87 -5.00
CA GLY A 166 -6.61 -8.56 -6.28
C GLY A 166 -7.31 -7.76 -7.39
N GLY A 167 -7.73 -6.53 -7.12
CA GLY A 167 -8.41 -5.64 -8.05
C GLY A 167 -9.92 -5.87 -8.15
N ARG A 168 -10.56 -5.14 -9.08
CA ARG A 168 -12.03 -5.12 -9.25
C ARG A 168 -12.63 -6.52 -9.48
N SER A 169 -12.00 -7.35 -10.30
CA SER A 169 -12.48 -8.72 -10.58
C SER A 169 -12.52 -9.61 -9.35
N ALA A 170 -11.60 -9.42 -8.39
CA ALA A 170 -11.60 -10.16 -7.13
C ALA A 170 -12.74 -9.72 -6.19
N LEU A 171 -13.05 -8.42 -6.16
CA LEU A 171 -14.21 -7.88 -5.45
C LEU A 171 -15.53 -8.45 -6.01
N GLU A 172 -15.67 -8.42 -7.35
CA GLU A 172 -16.84 -8.95 -8.06
C GLU A 172 -17.02 -10.45 -7.79
N GLU A 173 -15.93 -11.22 -7.82
CA GLU A 173 -15.98 -12.66 -7.57
C GLU A 173 -16.41 -12.99 -6.14
N LEU A 174 -15.87 -12.29 -5.12
CA LEU A 174 -16.33 -12.49 -3.74
C LEU A 174 -17.82 -12.17 -3.60
N GLY A 175 -18.28 -11.06 -4.16
CA GLY A 175 -19.70 -10.67 -4.12
C GLY A 175 -20.59 -11.70 -4.81
N LYS A 176 -20.21 -12.14 -6.02
CA LYS A 176 -20.92 -13.15 -6.80
C LYS A 176 -21.00 -14.48 -6.06
N GLN A 177 -19.87 -15.02 -5.59
CA GLN A 177 -19.82 -16.28 -4.87
C GLN A 177 -20.66 -16.22 -3.59
N THR A 178 -20.59 -15.12 -2.84
CA THR A 178 -21.41 -14.92 -1.63
C THR A 178 -22.90 -15.00 -1.95
N GLY A 179 -23.38 -14.28 -2.95
CA GLY A 179 -24.78 -14.31 -3.37
C GLY A 179 -25.23 -15.68 -3.86
N GLN A 180 -24.39 -16.37 -4.65
CA GLN A 180 -24.68 -17.71 -5.15
C GLN A 180 -24.80 -18.74 -4.01
N LEU A 181 -23.87 -18.75 -3.06
CA LEU A 181 -23.89 -19.66 -1.92
C LEU A 181 -25.11 -19.45 -1.01
N LEU A 182 -25.46 -18.19 -0.72
CA LEU A 182 -26.66 -17.87 0.06
C LEU A 182 -27.96 -18.25 -0.67
N SER A 183 -27.92 -18.38 -1.99
CA SER A 183 -29.04 -18.84 -2.83
C SER A 183 -28.96 -20.34 -3.19
N PHE A 184 -28.11 -21.11 -2.50
CA PHE A 184 -27.88 -22.55 -2.75
C PHE A 184 -27.51 -22.88 -4.19
N GLN A 185 -26.82 -21.97 -4.88
CA GLN A 185 -26.31 -22.16 -6.24
C GLN A 185 -24.89 -22.68 -6.21
N GLN A 186 -24.52 -23.41 -7.24
CA GLN A 186 -23.12 -23.82 -7.45
C GLN A 186 -22.27 -22.61 -7.85
N ILE A 187 -21.02 -22.61 -7.38
CA ILE A 187 -20.02 -21.63 -7.73
C ILE A 187 -18.95 -22.25 -8.64
N ASP A 188 -18.35 -21.40 -9.48
CA ASP A 188 -17.22 -21.73 -10.32
C ASP A 188 -16.16 -20.62 -10.16
N PRO A 189 -15.09 -20.85 -9.36
CA PRO A 189 -14.03 -19.90 -9.16
C PRO A 189 -13.31 -19.55 -10.46
N GLN A 190 -13.14 -18.24 -10.74
CA GLN A 190 -12.49 -17.76 -11.97
C GLN A 190 -11.21 -16.97 -11.67
N ARG A 191 -11.24 -16.10 -10.64
CA ARG A 191 -10.12 -15.25 -10.26
C ARG A 191 -9.23 -15.91 -9.21
N PHE A 192 -9.83 -16.65 -8.28
CA PHE A 192 -9.12 -17.40 -7.25
C PHE A 192 -9.00 -18.88 -7.61
N PRO A 193 -7.94 -19.58 -7.15
CA PRO A 193 -7.74 -20.99 -7.46
C PRO A 193 -8.81 -21.91 -6.84
N VAL A 194 -9.47 -21.43 -5.77
CA VAL A 194 -10.56 -22.10 -5.06
C VAL A 194 -11.60 -21.07 -4.60
N GLN A 195 -12.72 -21.54 -4.07
CA GLN A 195 -13.74 -20.69 -3.46
C GLN A 195 -13.11 -19.73 -2.45
N ILE A 196 -13.44 -18.42 -2.58
CA ILE A 196 -13.04 -17.38 -1.61
C ILE A 196 -14.16 -17.05 -0.63
N ALA A 197 -15.42 -17.05 -1.05
CA ALA A 197 -16.53 -16.74 -0.15
C ALA A 197 -16.59 -17.75 1.02
N PHE A 198 -16.60 -17.24 2.24
CA PHE A 198 -16.58 -18.03 3.49
C PHE A 198 -15.36 -18.96 3.64
N ASN A 199 -14.21 -18.63 3.03
CA ASN A 199 -13.01 -19.46 3.04
C ASN A 199 -11.74 -18.62 3.28
N LEU A 200 -10.64 -19.28 3.66
CA LEU A 200 -9.31 -18.72 3.78
C LEU A 200 -8.39 -19.38 2.74
N ILE A 201 -7.64 -18.59 1.99
CA ILE A 201 -6.73 -19.10 0.97
C ILE A 201 -5.30 -18.69 1.35
N PRO A 202 -4.45 -19.61 1.86
CA PRO A 202 -3.06 -19.32 2.24
C PRO A 202 -2.14 -19.31 1.00
N HIS A 203 -2.54 -18.53 -0.01
CA HIS A 203 -1.83 -18.43 -1.28
C HIS A 203 -2.16 -17.09 -1.94
N ILE A 204 -1.17 -16.22 -2.05
CA ILE A 204 -1.27 -14.94 -2.75
C ILE A 204 0.00 -14.80 -3.61
N ASP A 205 -0.17 -14.52 -4.92
CA ASP A 205 0.89 -14.44 -5.91
C ASP A 205 1.54 -15.84 -6.19
N ASP A 206 2.59 -15.90 -6.99
CA ASP A 206 3.24 -17.12 -7.43
C ASP A 206 4.11 -17.75 -6.32
N PHE A 207 4.17 -19.09 -6.29
CA PHE A 207 5.13 -19.81 -5.46
C PHE A 207 6.55 -19.67 -6.00
N LEU A 208 7.50 -19.58 -5.08
CA LEU A 208 8.94 -19.59 -5.36
C LEU A 208 9.54 -20.94 -4.95
N ASP A 209 10.78 -21.21 -5.41
CA ASP A 209 11.48 -22.47 -5.16
C ASP A 209 11.75 -22.76 -3.66
N ASN A 210 11.72 -21.73 -2.83
CA ASN A 210 11.90 -21.85 -1.37
C ASN A 210 10.60 -22.22 -0.62
N GLY A 211 9.49 -22.43 -1.34
CA GLY A 211 8.18 -22.77 -0.77
C GLY A 211 7.35 -21.58 -0.28
N PHE A 212 7.90 -20.36 -0.27
CA PHE A 212 7.16 -19.15 -0.01
C PHE A 212 6.49 -18.62 -1.29
N THR A 213 5.45 -17.82 -1.13
CA THR A 213 4.91 -17.06 -2.26
C THR A 213 5.70 -15.77 -2.45
N LYS A 214 5.60 -15.21 -3.66
CA LYS A 214 6.20 -13.91 -3.96
C LYS A 214 5.63 -12.79 -3.07
N GLU A 215 4.33 -12.86 -2.73
CA GLU A 215 3.71 -11.92 -1.80
C GLU A 215 4.37 -11.97 -0.42
N GLU A 216 4.65 -13.17 0.10
CA GLU A 216 5.37 -13.36 1.36
C GLU A 216 6.79 -12.80 1.29
N MET A 217 7.49 -13.05 0.21
CA MET A 217 8.87 -12.56 0.06
C MET A 217 8.96 -11.05 -0.10
N LYS A 218 7.90 -10.36 -0.57
CA LYS A 218 7.83 -8.90 -0.55
C LYS A 218 7.98 -8.36 0.87
N LEU A 219 7.32 -8.98 1.85
CA LEU A 219 7.46 -8.59 3.26
C LEU A 219 8.91 -8.71 3.76
N VAL A 220 9.66 -9.70 3.28
CA VAL A 220 11.07 -9.88 3.63
C VAL A 220 11.95 -8.82 2.97
N TRP A 221 11.91 -8.73 1.65
CA TRP A 221 12.81 -7.88 0.86
C TRP A 221 12.55 -6.40 1.09
N GLU A 222 11.28 -6.00 1.07
CA GLU A 222 10.89 -4.60 1.21
C GLU A 222 11.12 -4.09 2.65
N THR A 223 10.91 -4.90 3.69
CA THR A 223 11.24 -4.54 5.08
C THR A 223 12.70 -4.17 5.23
N ARG A 224 13.60 -5.00 4.72
CA ARG A 224 15.04 -4.76 4.78
C ARG A 224 15.45 -3.49 4.03
N LYS A 225 14.95 -3.34 2.80
CA LYS A 225 15.25 -2.17 1.97
C LYS A 225 14.74 -0.86 2.59
N ILE A 226 13.50 -0.84 3.09
CA ILE A 226 12.89 0.37 3.65
C ILE A 226 13.53 0.76 4.98
N LEU A 227 13.83 -0.22 5.86
CA LEU A 227 14.48 0.04 7.15
C LEU A 227 16.01 0.19 7.04
N GLY A 228 16.59 -0.16 5.88
CA GLY A 228 18.04 -0.13 5.69
C GLY A 228 18.80 -1.12 6.59
N ASP A 229 18.16 -2.25 6.95
CA ASP A 229 18.72 -3.25 7.87
C ASP A 229 18.49 -4.68 7.35
N ASP A 230 19.51 -5.27 6.74
CA ASP A 230 19.48 -6.63 6.22
C ASP A 230 19.51 -7.71 7.32
N SER A 231 19.82 -7.33 8.57
CA SER A 231 19.90 -8.26 9.69
C SER A 231 18.54 -8.68 10.23
N ILE A 232 17.48 -7.95 9.89
CA ILE A 232 16.12 -8.27 10.37
C ILE A 232 15.63 -9.57 9.74
N LEU A 233 15.26 -10.52 10.61
CA LEU A 233 14.68 -11.80 10.22
C LEU A 233 13.16 -11.65 10.09
N VAL A 234 12.62 -11.89 8.90
CA VAL A 234 11.16 -11.82 8.64
C VAL A 234 10.65 -13.20 8.22
N ASN A 235 9.61 -13.68 8.90
CA ASN A 235 8.94 -14.95 8.60
C ASN A 235 7.45 -14.70 8.34
N PRO A 236 7.04 -14.56 7.07
CA PRO A 236 5.68 -14.22 6.68
C PRO A 236 4.82 -15.42 6.32
N THR A 237 3.50 -15.28 6.51
CA THR A 237 2.48 -16.13 5.89
C THR A 237 1.38 -15.22 5.35
N ALA A 238 1.09 -15.28 4.05
CA ALA A 238 0.08 -14.43 3.43
C ALA A 238 -1.20 -15.20 3.14
N VAL A 239 -2.32 -14.73 3.71
CA VAL A 239 -3.63 -15.37 3.58
C VAL A 239 -4.64 -14.41 2.94
N ARG A 240 -5.31 -14.84 1.87
CA ARG A 240 -6.46 -14.15 1.32
C ARG A 240 -7.71 -14.48 2.12
N VAL A 241 -8.46 -13.46 2.56
CA VAL A 241 -9.67 -13.62 3.37
C VAL A 241 -10.90 -13.03 2.66
N PRO A 242 -12.13 -13.49 2.98
CA PRO A 242 -13.35 -13.03 2.33
C PRO A 242 -13.83 -11.67 2.90
N VAL A 243 -12.95 -10.69 2.87
CA VAL A 243 -13.20 -9.30 3.26
C VAL A 243 -12.98 -8.43 2.02
N PHE A 244 -13.87 -7.46 1.78
CA PHE A 244 -13.79 -6.62 0.60
C PHE A 244 -12.61 -5.66 0.66
N TYR A 245 -12.47 -4.88 1.74
CA TYR A 245 -11.45 -3.84 1.91
C TYR A 245 -10.78 -3.95 3.29
N GLY A 246 -9.53 -3.52 3.35
CA GLY A 246 -8.73 -3.49 4.56
C GLY A 246 -7.97 -4.80 4.82
N HIS A 247 -6.66 -4.68 4.98
CA HIS A 247 -5.79 -5.79 5.37
C HIS A 247 -5.59 -5.79 6.88
N SER A 248 -5.47 -6.98 7.45
CA SER A 248 -5.12 -7.15 8.86
C SER A 248 -3.87 -8.00 8.97
N GLU A 249 -3.12 -7.83 10.05
CA GLU A 249 -1.88 -8.57 10.31
C GLU A 249 -1.76 -8.93 11.77
N ALA A 250 -1.51 -10.21 12.05
CA ALA A 250 -1.04 -10.67 13.35
C ALA A 250 0.50 -10.66 13.32
N VAL A 251 1.10 -9.77 14.09
CA VAL A 251 2.54 -9.54 14.10
C VAL A 251 3.11 -9.87 15.47
N THR A 252 4.19 -10.65 15.48
CA THR A 252 5.04 -10.86 16.66
C THR A 252 6.43 -10.36 16.35
N ILE A 253 6.95 -9.47 17.16
CA ILE A 253 8.32 -8.96 17.05
C ILE A 253 9.17 -9.42 18.21
N GLU A 254 10.46 -9.65 17.92
CA GLU A 254 11.51 -9.78 18.95
C GLU A 254 12.43 -8.55 18.84
N THR A 255 12.79 -7.97 19.98
CA THR A 255 13.59 -6.73 20.02
C THR A 255 14.90 -6.94 20.79
N ARG A 256 15.91 -6.11 20.52
CA ARG A 256 17.17 -6.11 21.29
C ARG A 256 16.93 -5.68 22.74
N ASP A 257 16.25 -4.57 22.90
CA ASP A 257 15.86 -4.02 24.19
C ASP A 257 14.41 -4.37 24.48
N LYS A 258 14.09 -4.80 25.71
CA LYS A 258 12.70 -5.17 26.06
C LYS A 258 11.79 -3.96 25.91
N VAL A 259 10.68 -4.15 25.18
CA VAL A 259 9.56 -3.21 25.09
C VAL A 259 8.37 -3.77 25.86
N THR A 260 7.77 -2.96 26.76
CA THR A 260 6.52 -3.33 27.40
C THR A 260 5.31 -2.92 26.57
N PRO A 261 4.14 -3.56 26.71
CA PRO A 261 2.93 -3.16 26.01
C PRO A 261 2.55 -1.70 26.26
N GLU A 262 2.73 -1.19 27.48
CA GLU A 262 2.45 0.21 27.83
C GLU A 262 3.36 1.18 27.09
N ALA A 263 4.67 0.89 27.07
CA ALA A 263 5.64 1.70 26.35
C ALA A 263 5.40 1.68 24.83
N ALA A 264 4.99 0.53 24.29
CA ALA A 264 4.62 0.41 22.89
C ALA A 264 3.37 1.24 22.55
N ARG A 265 2.30 1.17 23.38
CA ARG A 265 1.08 1.99 23.21
C ARG A 265 1.41 3.49 23.24
N GLU A 266 2.19 3.91 24.22
CA GLU A 266 2.60 5.31 24.35
C GLU A 266 3.39 5.79 23.13
N LEU A 267 4.36 5.01 22.66
CA LEU A 267 5.15 5.35 21.48
C LEU A 267 4.28 5.44 20.22
N LEU A 268 3.45 4.42 20.01
CA LEU A 268 2.60 4.32 18.82
C LEU A 268 1.52 5.41 18.77
N SER A 269 0.93 5.79 19.93
CA SER A 269 -0.09 6.84 20.01
C SER A 269 0.39 8.22 19.52
N ARG A 270 1.71 8.46 19.53
CA ARG A 270 2.32 9.71 19.05
C ARG A 270 3.05 9.57 17.71
N SER A 271 3.01 8.36 17.13
CA SER A 271 3.67 8.09 15.85
C SER A 271 2.81 8.56 14.68
N PRO A 272 3.38 9.26 13.69
CA PRO A 272 2.62 9.73 12.54
C PRO A 272 2.01 8.56 11.77
N GLY A 273 0.76 8.73 11.33
CA GLY A 273 0.02 7.74 10.55
C GLY A 273 -0.50 6.54 11.35
N VAL A 274 -0.31 6.49 12.68
CA VAL A 274 -0.76 5.42 13.55
C VAL A 274 -1.89 5.88 14.47
N GLU A 275 -2.92 5.04 14.60
CA GLU A 275 -3.98 5.16 15.61
C GLU A 275 -4.02 3.90 16.48
N VAL A 276 -3.98 4.06 17.80
CA VAL A 276 -4.04 2.94 18.75
C VAL A 276 -5.47 2.73 19.21
N VAL A 277 -6.02 1.53 18.94
CA VAL A 277 -7.32 1.06 19.41
C VAL A 277 -7.09 -0.24 20.20
N ASP A 278 -6.81 -0.11 21.49
CA ASP A 278 -6.34 -1.22 22.33
C ASP A 278 -6.88 -1.14 23.75
N THR A 279 -8.18 -1.31 23.90
CA THR A 279 -8.83 -1.51 25.21
C THR A 279 -9.08 -2.99 25.45
N HIS A 280 -9.04 -3.43 26.74
CA HIS A 280 -9.29 -4.82 27.08
C HIS A 280 -10.80 -5.10 27.27
N GLU A 281 -11.60 -4.63 26.31
CA GLU A 281 -13.05 -4.75 26.28
C GLU A 281 -13.51 -5.42 24.97
N ALA A 282 -14.74 -5.91 24.95
CA ALA A 282 -15.33 -6.43 23.71
C ALA A 282 -15.45 -5.33 22.68
N GLY A 283 -14.83 -5.52 21.48
CA GLY A 283 -14.78 -4.52 20.42
C GLY A 283 -13.67 -3.47 20.58
N GLY A 284 -12.88 -3.50 21.62
CA GLY A 284 -11.76 -2.57 21.89
C GLY A 284 -10.49 -2.84 21.07
N TYR A 285 -10.63 -3.20 19.82
CA TYR A 285 -9.56 -3.53 18.87
C TYR A 285 -9.94 -3.12 17.45
N PRO A 286 -8.99 -2.81 16.56
CA PRO A 286 -9.31 -2.43 15.20
C PRO A 286 -9.71 -3.64 14.34
N THR A 287 -10.63 -3.40 13.39
CA THR A 287 -11.00 -4.36 12.36
C THR A 287 -11.00 -3.71 10.99
N PRO A 288 -10.85 -4.48 9.89
CA PRO A 288 -10.82 -3.92 8.55
C PRO A 288 -12.13 -3.17 8.19
N VAL A 289 -13.28 -3.70 8.60
CA VAL A 289 -14.59 -3.13 8.24
C VAL A 289 -14.97 -1.92 9.08
N THR A 290 -14.69 -1.95 10.39
CA THR A 290 -15.17 -0.91 11.31
C THR A 290 -14.20 0.26 11.49
N HIS A 291 -12.91 0.07 11.15
CA HIS A 291 -11.88 1.09 11.35
C HIS A 291 -11.13 1.44 10.06
N ALA A 292 -10.61 0.43 9.34
CA ALA A 292 -9.65 0.69 8.28
C ALA A 292 -10.28 1.14 6.96
N SER A 293 -11.36 0.48 6.53
CA SER A 293 -11.96 0.74 5.21
C SER A 293 -12.39 2.21 5.07
N GLY A 294 -11.85 2.89 4.06
CA GLY A 294 -12.11 4.30 3.78
C GLY A 294 -11.31 5.29 4.63
N ASN A 295 -10.46 4.84 5.55
CA ASN A 295 -9.66 5.69 6.43
C ASN A 295 -8.15 5.63 6.10
N ASP A 296 -7.42 6.67 6.51
CA ASP A 296 -6.01 6.87 6.15
C ASP A 296 -5.02 6.25 7.13
N ALA A 297 -5.45 6.05 8.39
CA ALA A 297 -4.57 5.60 9.46
C ALA A 297 -4.22 4.10 9.37
N VAL A 298 -3.09 3.76 9.95
CA VAL A 298 -2.74 2.41 10.34
C VAL A 298 -3.18 2.21 11.78
N TYR A 299 -4.14 1.34 12.00
CA TYR A 299 -4.71 1.06 13.31
C TYR A 299 -3.96 -0.07 13.98
N VAL A 300 -3.58 0.12 15.24
CA VAL A 300 -2.86 -0.88 16.02
C VAL A 300 -3.62 -1.20 17.31
N GLY A 301 -3.77 -2.48 17.59
CA GLY A 301 -4.38 -2.94 18.84
C GLY A 301 -3.87 -4.32 19.23
N ARG A 302 -4.47 -4.91 20.27
CA ARG A 302 -4.08 -6.21 20.81
C ARG A 302 -2.60 -6.28 21.17
N ILE A 303 -2.04 -5.15 21.66
CA ILE A 303 -0.65 -5.01 22.06
C ILE A 303 -0.46 -5.76 23.39
N ARG A 304 0.38 -6.80 23.38
CA ARG A 304 0.59 -7.68 24.55
C ARG A 304 1.95 -8.37 24.50
N GLU A 305 2.48 -8.75 25.64
CA GLU A 305 3.71 -9.53 25.73
C GLU A 305 3.58 -10.88 24.99
N ASP A 306 4.67 -11.33 24.40
CA ASP A 306 4.81 -12.71 23.93
C ASP A 306 5.13 -13.61 25.13
N LEU A 307 4.28 -14.61 25.39
CA LEU A 307 4.45 -15.54 26.49
C LEU A 307 5.60 -16.53 26.28
N SER A 308 6.08 -16.65 25.04
CA SER A 308 7.12 -17.61 24.66
C SER A 308 8.52 -17.00 24.57
N HIS A 309 8.63 -15.66 24.54
CA HIS A 309 9.91 -14.97 24.40
C HIS A 309 10.01 -13.72 25.31
N PRO A 310 11.07 -13.58 26.13
CA PRO A 310 11.16 -12.53 27.15
C PRO A 310 11.27 -11.10 26.58
N ARG A 311 11.61 -10.94 25.30
CA ARG A 311 11.66 -9.67 24.58
C ARG A 311 10.70 -9.64 23.38
N GLY A 312 9.69 -10.50 23.41
CA GLY A 312 8.68 -10.59 22.36
C GLY A 312 7.49 -9.68 22.64
N LEU A 313 6.92 -9.09 21.60
CA LEU A 313 5.69 -8.30 21.64
C LEU A 313 4.77 -8.72 20.49
N ASN A 314 3.49 -8.87 20.79
CA ASN A 314 2.45 -9.15 19.80
C ASN A 314 1.63 -7.89 19.52
N LEU A 315 1.30 -7.68 18.25
CA LEU A 315 0.45 -6.58 17.75
C LEU A 315 -0.59 -7.12 16.76
N TRP A 316 -1.70 -6.41 16.67
CA TRP A 316 -2.67 -6.55 15.60
C TRP A 316 -2.73 -5.24 14.84
N ILE A 317 -2.44 -5.29 13.53
CA ILE A 317 -2.30 -4.10 12.67
C ILE A 317 -3.35 -4.19 11.57
N VAL A 318 -4.07 -3.09 11.34
CA VAL A 318 -5.14 -3.03 10.33
C VAL A 318 -5.05 -1.73 9.56
N SER A 319 -5.19 -1.76 8.24
CA SER A 319 -5.22 -0.55 7.41
C SER A 319 -6.02 -0.76 6.12
N ASP A 320 -6.47 0.32 5.51
CA ASP A 320 -7.03 0.29 4.16
C ASP A 320 -5.90 0.08 3.14
N ASN A 321 -5.93 -1.09 2.50
CA ASN A 321 -4.91 -1.51 1.55
C ASN A 321 -4.92 -0.73 0.22
N ILE A 322 -6.04 -0.06 -0.10
CA ILE A 322 -6.15 0.79 -1.31
C ILE A 322 -5.74 2.23 -0.97
N ARG A 323 -6.10 2.72 0.24
CA ARG A 323 -5.70 4.05 0.70
C ARG A 323 -4.25 4.03 1.17
N LYS A 324 -3.98 3.77 2.44
CA LYS A 324 -2.60 3.79 2.97
C LYS A 324 -1.70 2.79 2.25
N GLY A 325 -2.21 1.61 1.94
CA GLY A 325 -1.45 0.55 1.26
C GLY A 325 -1.10 0.82 -0.20
N ALA A 326 -1.61 1.90 -0.82
CA ALA A 326 -1.35 2.22 -2.23
C ALA A 326 -1.49 3.72 -2.52
N ALA A 327 -2.72 4.19 -2.74
CA ALA A 327 -3.02 5.53 -3.26
C ALA A 327 -2.57 6.65 -2.33
N LEU A 328 -2.84 6.53 -1.03
CA LEU A 328 -2.50 7.57 -0.06
C LEU A 328 -0.98 7.76 0.04
N ASN A 329 -0.22 6.68 0.18
CA ASN A 329 1.24 6.81 0.25
C ASN A 329 1.80 7.42 -1.03
N ALA A 330 1.28 7.05 -2.22
CA ALA A 330 1.71 7.65 -3.47
C ALA A 330 1.41 9.17 -3.52
N VAL A 331 0.25 9.61 -3.04
CA VAL A 331 -0.08 11.04 -2.96
C VAL A 331 0.78 11.75 -1.91
N GLN A 332 1.02 11.16 -0.75
CA GLN A 332 1.93 11.70 0.26
C GLN A 332 3.37 11.84 -0.28
N LEU A 333 3.84 10.88 -1.07
CA LEU A 333 5.14 11.01 -1.76
C LEU A 333 5.13 12.15 -2.78
N ALA A 334 4.02 12.34 -3.51
CA ALA A 334 3.87 13.48 -4.42
C ALA A 334 3.88 14.82 -3.67
N GLU A 335 3.26 14.90 -2.50
CA GLU A 335 3.32 16.10 -1.62
C GLU A 335 4.74 16.41 -1.17
N LEU A 336 5.50 15.37 -0.77
CA LEU A 336 6.91 15.53 -0.40
C LEU A 336 7.76 16.01 -1.58
N VAL A 337 7.55 15.46 -2.78
CA VAL A 337 8.22 15.91 -4.01
C VAL A 337 7.83 17.36 -4.34
N ALA A 338 6.56 17.70 -4.22
CA ALA A 338 6.08 19.08 -4.46
C ALA A 338 6.70 20.08 -3.48
N ALA A 339 6.97 19.67 -2.25
CA ALA A 339 7.60 20.51 -1.23
C ALA A 339 9.11 20.74 -1.46
N GLU A 340 9.77 19.97 -2.32
CA GLU A 340 11.19 20.17 -2.66
C GLU A 340 11.41 21.31 -3.67
N GLY A 341 10.42 21.66 -4.46
CA GLY A 341 10.51 22.59 -5.59
C GLY A 341 9.62 23.76 -5.51
#